data_c46b431956f91d63781f3ec8223da182
#
_entry.id   c46b431956f91d63781f3ec8223da182
#
_cell.length_a   1.000
_cell.length_b   1.000
_cell.length_c   1.000
_cell.angle_alpha   90.00
_cell.angle_beta   90.00
_cell.angle_gamma   90.00
#
_symmetry.space_group_name_H-M   'P 1'
#
loop_
_entity.id
_entity.type
_entity.pdbx_description
1 polymer ?
#
loop_
_entity_poly.entity_id
_entity_poly.type
_entity_poly.pdbx_seq_one_letter_code
_entity_poly.pdbx_strand_id
1 'polypeptide(L)'
;YLALEKQRKLQEREQKAQELKQSMSGIKPEATAEAERSELDEMIAEGQECIKKLRNMNDNIPGEEISAKLFRLENLLKEIFDGLKEHPEQMPQMKKFMNYYLPTTLKLVGAYEEFDDLSSRSAEILEAKAEIEKTLDTINSAFEELLIRMFRETAYDVTTDAQVLQTMLAKEGLAGQSVFAQEKELEKVPR
;
A
#
# COMPACT_ATOMS: atom_id res chain seq x y z
N TYR A 1 -56.56 8.03 -20.83
CA TYR A 1 -55.37 7.74 -21.68
C TYR A 1 -54.04 7.96 -20.88
N LEU A 2 -53.85 9.08 -20.23
CA LEU A 2 -52.63 9.42 -19.46
C LEU A 2 -52.36 8.50 -18.28
N ALA A 3 -53.37 7.96 -17.61
CA ALA A 3 -53.21 7.06 -16.46
C ALA A 3 -52.69 5.67 -16.87
N LEU A 4 -53.13 5.16 -18.03
CA LEU A 4 -52.71 3.88 -18.58
C LEU A 4 -51.22 3.92 -19.08
N GLU A 5 -50.81 5.03 -19.61
CA GLU A 5 -49.39 5.26 -20.06
C GLU A 5 -48.46 5.36 -18.86
N LYS A 6 -48.91 5.98 -17.79
CA LYS A 6 -48.15 6.09 -16.56
C LYS A 6 -47.96 4.72 -15.85
N GLN A 7 -48.99 3.90 -15.86
CA GLN A 7 -48.91 2.51 -15.33
C GLN A 7 -48.02 1.64 -16.17
N ARG A 8 -48.06 1.75 -17.51
CA ARG A 8 -47.17 0.99 -18.39
C ARG A 8 -45.70 1.35 -18.19
N LYS A 9 -45.37 2.64 -18.07
CA LYS A 9 -44.03 3.09 -17.78
C LYS A 9 -43.53 2.67 -16.40
N LEU A 10 -44.42 2.56 -15.43
CA LEU A 10 -44.08 2.07 -14.08
C LEU A 10 -43.76 0.57 -14.12
N GLN A 11 -44.55 -0.21 -14.81
CA GLN A 11 -44.35 -1.65 -14.98
C GLN A 11 -43.06 -1.96 -15.78
N GLU A 12 -42.77 -1.19 -16.84
CA GLU A 12 -41.51 -1.32 -17.59
C GLU A 12 -40.25 -0.99 -16.74
N ARG A 13 -40.37 -0.02 -15.82
CA ARG A 13 -39.30 0.30 -14.87
C ARG A 13 -39.10 -0.78 -13.81
N GLU A 14 -40.19 -1.35 -13.33
CA GLU A 14 -40.15 -2.46 -12.35
C GLU A 14 -39.59 -3.73 -12.98
N GLN A 15 -39.96 -4.05 -14.21
CA GLN A 15 -39.41 -5.19 -14.96
C GLN A 15 -37.93 -5.01 -15.23
N LYS A 16 -37.50 -3.82 -15.70
CA LYS A 16 -36.07 -3.51 -15.89
C LYS A 16 -35.27 -3.56 -14.58
N ALA A 17 -35.85 -3.11 -13.48
CA ALA A 17 -35.20 -3.19 -12.16
C ALA A 17 -35.10 -4.63 -11.65
N GLN A 18 -36.08 -5.50 -11.96
CA GLN A 18 -36.05 -6.93 -11.63
C GLN A 18 -35.05 -7.68 -12.52
N GLU A 19 -34.98 -7.39 -13.81
CA GLU A 19 -33.97 -7.95 -14.72
C GLU A 19 -32.55 -7.55 -14.33
N LEU A 20 -32.37 -6.30 -13.90
CA LEU A 20 -31.08 -5.83 -13.40
C LEU A 20 -30.68 -6.52 -12.08
N LYS A 21 -31.63 -6.73 -11.17
CA LYS A 21 -31.41 -7.49 -9.93
C LYS A 21 -31.12 -8.96 -10.19
N GLN A 22 -31.76 -9.58 -11.19
CA GLN A 22 -31.48 -10.97 -11.58
C GLN A 22 -30.13 -11.10 -12.28
N SER A 23 -29.71 -10.15 -13.11
CA SER A 23 -28.37 -10.16 -13.72
C SER A 23 -27.26 -9.92 -12.71
N MET A 24 -27.49 -9.10 -11.68
CA MET A 24 -26.55 -8.91 -10.56
C MET A 24 -26.54 -10.09 -9.57
N SER A 25 -27.63 -10.82 -9.44
CA SER A 25 -27.74 -12.03 -8.59
C SER A 25 -27.08 -13.28 -9.21
N GLY A 26 -26.73 -13.24 -10.49
CA GLY A 26 -26.05 -14.32 -11.21
C GLY A 26 -24.53 -14.30 -11.14
N ILE A 27 -23.92 -13.24 -10.57
CA ILE A 27 -22.48 -13.18 -10.30
C ILE A 27 -22.27 -13.96 -9.00
N LYS A 28 -21.83 -15.22 -9.12
CA LYS A 28 -21.48 -16.03 -7.94
C LYS A 28 -20.42 -15.28 -7.13
N PRO A 29 -20.58 -15.18 -5.79
CA PRO A 29 -19.55 -14.55 -4.93
C PRO A 29 -18.17 -15.22 -5.07
N GLU A 30 -18.13 -16.49 -5.44
CA GLU A 30 -16.91 -17.25 -5.72
C GLU A 30 -16.16 -16.74 -6.96
N ALA A 31 -16.87 -16.38 -8.04
CA ALA A 31 -16.22 -15.88 -9.27
C ALA A 31 -15.59 -14.50 -9.09
N THR A 32 -16.16 -13.64 -8.24
CA THR A 32 -15.57 -12.34 -7.89
C THR A 32 -14.35 -12.51 -6.99
N ALA A 33 -14.40 -13.41 -6.01
CA ALA A 33 -13.28 -13.71 -5.12
C ALA A 33 -12.08 -14.35 -5.87
N GLU A 34 -12.35 -15.21 -6.86
CA GLU A 34 -11.30 -15.77 -7.72
C GLU A 34 -10.67 -14.71 -8.63
N ALA A 35 -11.48 -13.79 -9.18
CA ALA A 35 -10.98 -12.69 -9.99
C ALA A 35 -10.11 -11.71 -9.18
N GLU A 36 -10.52 -11.38 -7.96
CA GLU A 36 -9.74 -10.53 -7.06
C GLU A 36 -8.43 -11.18 -6.63
N ARG A 37 -8.42 -12.49 -6.36
CA ARG A 37 -7.19 -13.24 -6.05
C ARG A 37 -6.24 -13.27 -7.24
N SER A 38 -6.76 -13.49 -8.45
CA SER A 38 -5.96 -13.46 -9.68
C SER A 38 -5.34 -12.09 -9.92
N GLU A 39 -6.10 -11.00 -9.73
CA GLU A 39 -5.60 -9.64 -9.85
C GLU A 39 -4.50 -9.33 -8.81
N LEU A 40 -4.66 -9.80 -7.58
CA LEU A 40 -3.66 -9.68 -6.52
C LEU A 40 -2.37 -10.42 -6.88
N ASP A 41 -2.49 -11.65 -7.33
CA ASP A 41 -1.33 -12.49 -7.70
C ASP A 41 -0.57 -11.88 -8.89
N GLU A 42 -1.27 -11.36 -9.89
CA GLU A 42 -0.68 -10.63 -11.01
C GLU A 42 0.07 -9.38 -10.56
N MET A 43 -0.54 -8.58 -9.69
CA MET A 43 0.07 -7.36 -9.14
C MET A 43 1.34 -7.67 -8.34
N ILE A 44 1.34 -8.72 -7.54
CA ILE A 44 2.50 -9.17 -6.76
C ILE A 44 3.60 -9.67 -7.70
N ALA A 45 3.25 -10.46 -8.71
CA ALA A 45 4.22 -10.97 -9.70
C ALA A 45 4.87 -9.81 -10.49
N GLU A 46 4.09 -8.83 -10.92
CA GLU A 46 4.59 -7.61 -11.57
C GLU A 46 5.53 -6.82 -10.65
N GLY A 47 5.15 -6.69 -9.38
CA GLY A 47 5.99 -6.04 -8.36
C GLY A 47 7.33 -6.75 -8.16
N GLN A 48 7.35 -8.07 -8.13
CA GLN A 48 8.58 -8.86 -8.03
C GLN A 48 9.48 -8.68 -9.25
N GLU A 49 8.91 -8.61 -10.46
CA GLU A 49 9.68 -8.30 -11.68
C GLU A 49 10.26 -6.88 -11.64
N CYS A 50 9.52 -5.90 -11.12
CA CYS A 50 10.03 -4.55 -10.92
C CYS A 50 11.21 -4.51 -9.93
N ILE A 51 11.13 -5.24 -8.82
CA ILE A 51 12.20 -5.36 -7.83
C ILE A 51 13.45 -5.98 -8.47
N LYS A 52 13.27 -7.01 -9.27
CA LYS A 52 14.38 -7.67 -9.99
C LYS A 52 15.05 -6.74 -11.00
N LYS A 53 14.26 -5.97 -11.76
CA LYS A 53 14.80 -4.94 -12.67
C LYS A 53 15.59 -3.88 -11.92
N LEU A 54 15.05 -3.40 -10.80
CA LEU A 54 15.72 -2.40 -9.95
C LEU A 54 17.06 -2.93 -9.43
N ARG A 55 17.11 -4.16 -8.97
CA ARG A 55 18.35 -4.81 -8.52
C ARG A 55 19.37 -4.91 -9.64
N ASN A 56 18.96 -5.35 -10.83
CA ASN A 56 19.86 -5.44 -11.97
C ASN A 56 20.43 -4.08 -12.37
N MET A 57 19.61 -3.00 -12.37
CA MET A 57 20.09 -1.65 -12.63
C MET A 57 21.07 -1.19 -11.54
N ASN A 58 20.81 -1.49 -10.27
CA ASN A 58 21.70 -1.14 -9.17
C ASN A 58 23.05 -1.86 -9.28
N ASP A 59 23.06 -3.10 -9.70
CA ASP A 59 24.30 -3.88 -9.91
C ASP A 59 25.18 -3.27 -11.01
N ASN A 60 24.61 -2.55 -11.97
CA ASN A 60 25.32 -1.87 -13.06
C ASN A 60 25.78 -0.47 -12.69
N ILE A 61 25.27 0.12 -11.63
CA ILE A 61 25.59 1.50 -11.20
C ILE A 61 26.69 1.46 -10.12
N PRO A 62 27.91 2.01 -10.38
CA PRO A 62 29.05 1.85 -9.48
C PRO A 62 29.07 2.81 -8.28
N GLY A 63 28.22 3.84 -8.26
CA GLY A 63 28.19 4.85 -7.20
C GLY A 63 27.64 4.33 -5.88
N GLU A 64 28.39 4.44 -4.78
CA GLU A 64 27.96 3.95 -3.46
C GLU A 64 26.73 4.69 -2.92
N GLU A 65 26.67 6.00 -3.08
CA GLU A 65 25.57 6.83 -2.57
C GLU A 65 24.24 6.50 -3.26
N ILE A 66 24.25 6.46 -4.59
CA ILE A 66 23.06 6.09 -5.38
C ILE A 66 22.67 4.63 -5.12
N SER A 67 23.63 3.72 -5.00
CA SER A 67 23.39 2.32 -4.70
C SER A 67 22.72 2.15 -3.35
N ALA A 68 23.09 2.90 -2.33
CA ALA A 68 22.42 2.88 -1.03
C ALA A 68 20.96 3.34 -1.12
N LYS A 69 20.65 4.37 -1.92
CA LYS A 69 19.29 4.83 -2.18
C LYS A 69 18.45 3.79 -2.90
N LEU A 70 19.03 3.12 -3.91
CA LEU A 70 18.37 2.04 -4.66
C LEU A 70 18.15 0.79 -3.81
N PHE A 71 19.08 0.46 -2.94
CA PHE A 71 18.92 -0.65 -2.00
C PHE A 71 17.79 -0.39 -0.99
N ARG A 72 17.69 0.85 -0.48
CA ARG A 72 16.55 1.24 0.37
C ARG A 72 15.24 1.13 -0.38
N LEU A 73 15.18 1.58 -1.63
CA LEU A 73 14.01 1.48 -2.49
C LEU A 73 13.59 0.01 -2.71
N GLU A 74 14.55 -0.86 -2.99
CA GLU A 74 14.31 -2.30 -3.15
C GLU A 74 13.68 -2.92 -1.89
N ASN A 75 14.21 -2.59 -0.71
CA ASN A 75 13.67 -3.09 0.55
C ASN A 75 12.26 -2.57 0.82
N LEU A 76 11.99 -1.29 0.57
CA LEU A 76 10.64 -0.72 0.69
C LEU A 76 9.64 -1.40 -0.24
N LEU A 77 10.03 -1.66 -1.48
CA LEU A 77 9.17 -2.38 -2.43
C LEU A 77 8.87 -3.80 -1.97
N LYS A 78 9.85 -4.53 -1.44
CA LYS A 78 9.63 -5.88 -0.88
C LYS A 78 8.62 -5.83 0.27
N GLU A 79 8.80 -4.91 1.21
CA GLU A 79 7.90 -4.76 2.35
C GLU A 79 6.48 -4.34 1.92
N ILE A 80 6.34 -3.47 0.91
CA ILE A 80 5.05 -3.06 0.35
C ILE A 80 4.32 -4.26 -0.26
N PHE A 81 4.99 -5.06 -1.09
CA PHE A 81 4.36 -6.23 -1.71
C PHE A 81 4.11 -7.38 -0.73
N ASP A 82 4.96 -7.57 0.27
CA ASP A 82 4.70 -8.52 1.35
C ASP A 82 3.51 -8.07 2.20
N GLY A 83 3.42 -6.78 2.51
CA GLY A 83 2.27 -6.19 3.18
C GLY A 83 0.98 -6.35 2.38
N LEU A 84 1.03 -6.20 1.05
CA LEU A 84 -0.14 -6.41 0.18
C LEU A 84 -0.63 -7.86 0.19
N LYS A 85 0.25 -8.85 0.32
CA LYS A 85 -0.14 -10.27 0.47
C LYS A 85 -0.92 -10.50 1.76
N GLU A 86 -0.51 -9.85 2.84
CA GLU A 86 -1.15 -9.95 4.14
C GLU A 86 -2.43 -9.11 4.25
N HIS A 87 -2.49 -8.01 3.48
CA HIS A 87 -3.58 -7.04 3.47
C HIS A 87 -4.14 -6.84 2.04
N PRO A 88 -4.79 -7.86 1.46
CA PRO A 88 -5.33 -7.77 0.08
C PRO A 88 -6.37 -6.67 -0.10
N GLU A 89 -7.02 -6.24 0.97
CA GLU A 89 -7.96 -5.11 0.98
C GLU A 89 -7.31 -3.78 0.59
N GLN A 90 -5.98 -3.68 0.63
CA GLN A 90 -5.22 -2.51 0.21
C GLN A 90 -4.99 -2.45 -1.32
N MET A 91 -5.36 -3.49 -2.06
CA MET A 91 -5.17 -3.59 -3.51
C MET A 91 -5.71 -2.39 -4.30
N PRO A 92 -6.91 -1.81 -4.01
CA PRO A 92 -7.39 -0.63 -4.73
C PRO A 92 -6.47 0.58 -4.62
N GLN A 93 -5.82 0.78 -3.48
CA GLN A 93 -4.87 1.88 -3.27
C GLN A 93 -3.56 1.65 -4.04
N MET A 94 -3.21 0.40 -4.28
CA MET A 94 -2.01 0.01 -5.01
C MET A 94 -2.10 0.21 -6.52
N LYS A 95 -3.30 0.33 -7.10
CA LYS A 95 -3.48 0.49 -8.56
C LYS A 95 -2.76 1.72 -9.10
N LYS A 96 -2.89 2.87 -8.44
CA LYS A 96 -2.17 4.09 -8.83
C LYS A 96 -0.65 3.96 -8.67
N PHE A 97 -0.22 3.29 -7.61
CA PHE A 97 1.18 2.99 -7.36
C PHE A 97 1.78 2.15 -8.50
N MET A 98 1.12 1.06 -8.87
CA MET A 98 1.55 0.15 -9.93
C MET A 98 1.51 0.77 -11.32
N ASN A 99 0.49 1.57 -11.61
CA ASN A 99 0.27 2.12 -12.94
C ASN A 99 1.06 3.39 -13.23
N TYR A 100 1.52 4.09 -12.20
CA TYR A 100 2.17 5.38 -12.38
C TYR A 100 3.47 5.53 -11.58
N TYR A 101 3.42 5.41 -10.24
CA TYR A 101 4.59 5.74 -9.42
C TYR A 101 5.75 4.77 -9.61
N LEU A 102 5.48 3.48 -9.61
CA LEU A 102 6.52 2.46 -9.76
C LEU A 102 7.14 2.45 -11.16
N PRO A 103 6.36 2.47 -12.28
CA PRO A 103 6.95 2.56 -13.62
C PRO A 103 7.76 3.82 -13.84
N THR A 104 7.31 4.97 -13.33
CA THR A 104 8.04 6.24 -13.43
C THR A 104 9.35 6.19 -12.65
N THR A 105 9.35 5.61 -11.46
CA THR A 105 10.54 5.40 -10.65
C THR A 105 11.58 4.54 -11.38
N LEU A 106 11.15 3.41 -11.97
CA LEU A 106 12.04 2.55 -12.75
C LEU A 106 12.61 3.27 -13.98
N LYS A 107 11.81 4.11 -14.63
CA LYS A 107 12.27 4.94 -15.75
C LYS A 107 13.37 5.92 -15.33
N LEU A 108 13.23 6.56 -14.16
CA LEU A 108 14.26 7.47 -13.63
C LEU A 108 15.56 6.73 -13.32
N VAL A 109 15.50 5.56 -12.71
CA VAL A 109 16.67 4.73 -12.42
C VAL A 109 17.35 4.25 -13.72
N GLY A 110 16.56 3.82 -14.71
CA GLY A 110 17.08 3.43 -16.02
C GLY A 110 17.77 4.59 -16.74
N ALA A 111 17.23 5.80 -16.66
CA ALA A 111 17.90 6.99 -17.20
C ALA A 111 19.22 7.29 -16.49
N TYR A 112 19.27 7.12 -15.17
CA TYR A 112 20.51 7.30 -14.40
C TYR A 112 21.57 6.28 -14.84
N GLU A 113 21.22 5.01 -15.01
CA GLU A 113 22.12 3.96 -15.52
C GLU A 113 22.66 4.33 -16.91
N GLU A 114 21.80 4.76 -17.84
CA GLU A 114 22.22 5.21 -19.17
C GLU A 114 23.19 6.41 -19.10
N PHE A 115 22.93 7.39 -18.23
CA PHE A 115 23.81 8.54 -18.05
C PHE A 115 25.16 8.16 -17.43
N ASP A 116 25.18 7.15 -16.59
CA ASP A 116 26.42 6.67 -15.96
C ASP A 116 27.34 5.98 -16.96
N ASP A 117 26.75 5.28 -17.94
CA ASP A 117 27.48 4.61 -19.03
C ASP A 117 28.03 5.59 -20.08
N LEU A 118 27.54 6.84 -20.12
CA LEU A 118 28.02 7.81 -21.08
C LEU A 118 29.47 8.27 -20.76
N SER A 119 30.29 8.31 -21.78
CA SER A 119 31.66 8.88 -21.71
C SER A 119 31.64 10.39 -21.50
N SER A 120 30.59 11.08 -21.97
CA SER A 120 30.39 12.51 -21.83
C SER A 120 29.94 12.87 -20.42
N ARG A 121 30.66 13.79 -19.79
CA ARG A 121 30.32 14.36 -18.50
C ARG A 121 29.94 15.84 -18.66
N SER A 122 29.01 16.12 -19.55
CA SER A 122 28.45 17.47 -19.69
C SER A 122 27.76 17.91 -18.39
N ALA A 123 27.70 19.24 -18.18
CA ALA A 123 27.01 19.80 -17.03
C ALA A 123 25.53 19.35 -16.97
N GLU A 124 24.88 19.27 -18.13
CA GLU A 124 23.49 18.81 -18.25
C GLU A 124 23.28 17.37 -17.75
N ILE A 125 24.20 16.46 -18.11
CA ILE A 125 24.15 15.06 -17.63
C ILE A 125 24.37 14.99 -16.12
N LEU A 126 25.32 15.75 -15.58
CA LEU A 126 25.59 15.77 -14.15
C LEU A 126 24.41 16.36 -13.36
N GLU A 127 23.79 17.42 -13.87
CA GLU A 127 22.59 18.01 -13.26
C GLU A 127 21.39 17.04 -13.29
N ALA A 128 21.19 16.34 -14.42
CA ALA A 128 20.13 15.35 -14.54
C ALA A 128 20.33 14.19 -13.54
N LYS A 129 21.55 13.69 -13.39
CA LYS A 129 21.88 12.66 -12.39
C LYS A 129 21.62 13.15 -10.96
N ALA A 130 22.07 14.37 -10.62
CA ALA A 130 21.84 14.96 -9.30
C ALA A 130 20.35 15.13 -8.99
N GLU A 131 19.54 15.53 -9.99
CA GLU A 131 18.09 15.65 -9.81
C GLU A 131 17.42 14.29 -9.61
N ILE A 132 17.87 13.24 -10.30
CA ILE A 132 17.37 11.87 -10.08
C ILE A 132 17.71 11.40 -8.66
N GLU A 133 18.94 11.60 -8.19
CA GLU A 133 19.36 11.25 -6.82
C GLU A 133 18.49 11.91 -5.76
N LYS A 134 18.25 13.21 -5.91
CA LYS A 134 17.37 13.98 -5.02
C LYS A 134 15.92 13.48 -5.08
N THR A 135 15.44 13.17 -6.27
CA THR A 135 14.08 12.63 -6.47
C THR A 135 13.94 11.25 -5.83
N LEU A 136 14.98 10.41 -5.86
CA LEU A 136 14.98 9.11 -5.18
C LEU A 136 14.84 9.23 -3.66
N ASP A 137 15.40 10.26 -3.04
CA ASP A 137 15.18 10.52 -1.62
C ASP A 137 13.70 10.83 -1.33
N THR A 138 13.07 11.62 -2.17
CA THR A 138 11.63 11.91 -2.09
C THR A 138 10.79 10.66 -2.33
N ILE A 139 11.13 9.85 -3.33
CA ILE A 139 10.45 8.59 -3.64
C ILE A 139 10.56 7.62 -2.45
N ASN A 140 11.74 7.42 -1.89
CA ASN A 140 11.95 6.57 -0.72
C ASN A 140 11.09 7.00 0.47
N SER A 141 11.03 8.31 0.74
CA SER A 141 10.19 8.85 1.81
C SER A 141 8.69 8.65 1.54
N ALA A 142 8.26 8.83 0.29
CA ALA A 142 6.87 8.63 -0.11
C ALA A 142 6.45 7.15 -0.05
N PHE A 143 7.33 6.23 -0.43
CA PHE A 143 7.05 4.79 -0.38
C PHE A 143 7.07 4.26 1.05
N GLU A 144 7.92 4.81 1.91
CA GLU A 144 7.88 4.53 3.35
C GLU A 144 6.56 4.98 3.98
N GLU A 145 6.08 6.18 3.63
CA GLU A 145 4.75 6.65 4.09
C GLU A 145 3.62 5.76 3.56
N LEU A 146 3.69 5.29 2.32
CA LEU A 146 2.73 4.34 1.77
C LEU A 146 2.70 3.04 2.59
N LEU A 147 3.87 2.49 2.90
CA LEU A 147 4.03 1.30 3.72
C LEU A 147 3.42 1.50 5.12
N ILE A 148 3.73 2.63 5.77
CA ILE A 148 3.17 2.97 7.09
C ILE A 148 1.65 3.04 7.04
N ARG A 149 1.08 3.64 5.99
CA ARG A 149 -0.38 3.73 5.82
C ARG A 149 -1.05 2.37 5.67
N MET A 150 -0.41 1.43 4.99
CA MET A 150 -0.94 0.06 4.83
C MET A 150 -1.14 -0.64 6.17
N PHE A 151 -0.29 -0.37 7.17
CA PHE A 151 -0.34 -1.00 8.49
C PHE A 151 -1.03 -0.16 9.57
N ARG A 152 -1.39 1.09 9.27
CA ARG A 152 -1.95 2.02 10.27
C ARG A 152 -3.26 1.55 10.88
N GLU A 153 -4.17 1.04 10.07
CA GLU A 153 -5.46 0.51 10.54
C GLU A 153 -5.24 -0.71 11.42
N THR A 154 -4.41 -1.65 10.97
CA THR A 154 -4.06 -2.85 11.75
C THR A 154 -3.40 -2.50 13.09
N ALA A 155 -2.48 -1.54 13.10
CA ALA A 155 -1.84 -1.08 14.32
C ALA A 155 -2.84 -0.46 15.30
N TYR A 156 -3.80 0.30 14.79
CA TYR A 156 -4.86 0.92 15.59
C TYR A 156 -5.81 -0.13 16.18
N ASP A 157 -6.25 -1.10 15.38
CA ASP A 157 -7.13 -2.19 15.81
C ASP A 157 -6.46 -3.05 16.90
N VAL A 158 -5.22 -3.46 16.69
CA VAL A 158 -4.44 -4.24 17.67
C VAL A 158 -4.28 -3.49 18.99
N THR A 159 -4.05 -2.17 18.93
CA THR A 159 -3.94 -1.35 20.14
C THR A 159 -5.26 -1.31 20.90
N THR A 160 -6.37 -1.15 20.19
CA THR A 160 -7.72 -1.14 20.77
C THR A 160 -8.07 -2.50 21.40
N ASP A 161 -7.83 -3.60 20.69
CA ASP A 161 -8.06 -4.95 21.17
C ASP A 161 -7.22 -5.26 22.40
N ALA A 162 -5.96 -4.83 22.41
CA ALA A 162 -5.09 -4.98 23.58
C ALA A 162 -5.63 -4.26 24.82
N GLN A 163 -6.16 -3.03 24.65
CA GLN A 163 -6.78 -2.28 25.75
C GLN A 163 -8.06 -2.95 26.27
N VAL A 164 -8.90 -3.45 25.37
CA VAL A 164 -10.10 -4.21 25.72
C VAL A 164 -9.74 -5.46 26.50
N LEU A 165 -8.78 -6.24 26.01
CA LEU A 165 -8.32 -7.45 26.68
C LEU A 165 -7.74 -7.14 28.07
N GLN A 166 -6.90 -6.12 28.21
CA GLN A 166 -6.38 -5.69 29.49
C GLN A 166 -7.49 -5.33 30.48
N THR A 167 -8.52 -4.63 30.01
CA THR A 167 -9.68 -4.27 30.84
C THR A 167 -10.47 -5.50 31.29
N MET A 168 -10.67 -6.47 30.39
CA MET A 168 -11.34 -7.72 30.70
C MET A 168 -10.55 -8.54 31.72
N LEU A 169 -9.24 -8.69 31.51
CA LEU A 169 -8.35 -9.41 32.44
C LEU A 169 -8.32 -8.75 33.82
N ALA A 170 -8.34 -7.42 33.88
CA ALA A 170 -8.42 -6.70 35.15
C ALA A 170 -9.75 -6.95 35.89
N LYS A 171 -10.88 -6.99 35.18
CA LYS A 171 -12.20 -7.31 35.76
C LYS A 171 -12.29 -8.74 36.28
N GLU A 172 -11.64 -9.69 35.61
CA GLU A 172 -11.56 -11.09 36.03
C GLU A 172 -10.50 -11.36 37.12
N GLY A 173 -9.74 -10.33 37.53
CA GLY A 173 -8.67 -10.45 38.50
C GLY A 173 -7.44 -11.22 38.01
N LEU A 174 -7.33 -11.39 36.68
CA LEU A 174 -6.22 -12.11 36.04
C LEU A 174 -5.08 -11.19 35.60
N ALA A 175 -5.30 -9.87 35.57
CA ALA A 175 -4.23 -8.89 35.35
C ALA A 175 -3.40 -8.80 36.65
N GLY A 176 -2.18 -9.29 36.63
CA GLY A 176 -1.25 -9.19 37.77
C GLY A 176 -1.08 -7.72 38.22
N GLN A 177 -0.78 -7.51 39.50
CA GLN A 177 -0.78 -6.25 40.26
C GLN A 177 0.06 -5.09 39.73
N SER A 178 0.58 -5.15 38.52
CA SER A 178 1.51 -4.12 38.00
C SER A 178 0.86 -2.84 37.46
N VAL A 179 -0.48 -2.80 37.29
CA VAL A 179 -1.15 -1.62 36.71
C VAL A 179 -1.58 -0.58 37.78
N PHE A 180 -1.69 -0.97 39.04
CA PHE A 180 -2.10 -0.08 40.12
C PHE A 180 -0.96 0.48 40.97
N ALA A 181 0.29 0.11 40.71
CA ALA A 181 1.45 0.55 41.49
C ALA A 181 1.97 1.95 41.08
N GLN A 182 1.61 2.47 39.93
CA GLN A 182 2.10 3.78 39.49
C GLN A 182 1.28 4.98 39.97
N GLU A 183 0.05 4.80 40.41
CA GLU A 183 -0.78 5.92 40.94
C GLU A 183 -0.52 6.27 42.40
N LYS A 184 0.13 5.40 43.19
CA LYS A 184 0.40 5.64 44.61
C LYS A 184 1.73 6.31 44.92
N GLU A 185 2.62 6.49 43.97
CA GLU A 185 3.92 7.14 44.22
C GLU A 185 3.94 8.65 43.99
N LEU A 186 2.88 9.20 43.36
CA LEU A 186 2.76 10.65 43.11
C LEU A 186 2.14 11.45 44.28
N GLU A 187 1.70 10.80 45.36
CA GLU A 187 1.03 11.48 46.50
C GLU A 187 1.91 11.60 47.76
N LYS A 188 3.20 11.31 47.65
CA LYS A 188 4.16 11.54 48.77
C LYS A 188 5.27 12.51 48.36
N VAL A 189 4.92 13.80 48.24
CA VAL A 189 5.87 14.90 48.39
C VAL A 189 5.62 15.55 49.74
N PRO A 190 6.52 15.44 50.69
CA PRO A 190 6.39 16.16 51.97
C PRO A 190 6.72 17.65 51.75
N ARG A 191 5.95 18.50 52.38
CA ARG A 191 6.16 19.96 52.50
C ARG A 191 7.42 20.24 53.34
#